data_f2547895543cd96676be4e9ac9fab5fd
#
_entry.id   f2547895543cd96676be4e9ac9fab5fd
#
_cell.length_a   1.000
_cell.length_b   1.000
_cell.length_c   1.000
_cell.angle_alpha   90.00
_cell.angle_beta   90.00
_cell.angle_gamma   90.00
#
_symmetry.space_group_name_H-M   'P 1'
#
loop_
_entity.id
_entity.type
_entity.pdbx_description
1 polymer ?
#
loop_
_entity_poly.entity_id
_entity_poly.type
_entity_poly.pdbx_seq_one_letter_code
_entity_poly.pdbx_strand_id
1 'polypeptide(L)'
;KTEFKFGTESRDYYSFEAPGGEMIYYFMFGKDYKEIMGHYIGLTGKPIMPPKWALGFAQCRGMLTREDLTREIATGYRKRGIPCDIIYQDIGWTQNLQDFEWRKGNYKNPKQMLADLKSQGFKVVVSQDPVISQSNKKQWQEADSLGYFVTDSTTGKTYDMPWPWGGNCGVVDFTKPEVADWWGAYQQKPINDGISGFWTDMGEPAWSNEEDVDRLVMKHHLGMHNEIHNVYGLTWDKVVKEQFEKRNPNRRVFQMTRAAYAGLQRYTFGWTGDSGNCDDVTQGWAQMANQIPVLLSAGLGLIPFTTTDISGYCGDIKDYSAMAELYTRWVQMGAFNPLSRIHHEGNNAVEPWLFGEEAEQNVKKAIELKYSLIPYIYTYAREAHDAGLPIMRPMFLEYPYDMETLDTDAQFMFGKELLIAPVVKKNAKTKNLYLPEGNWLNYNDKRTLYSGEQWLTVDAPLSCIPMFVKQGSIIPTCLLYTSDAADDKA
;
A
#
# COMPACT_ATOMS: atom_id res chain seq x y z
N LYS A 1 25.39 12.54 0.98
CA LYS A 1 24.95 11.14 1.00
C LYS A 1 25.07 10.65 2.44
N THR A 2 23.99 10.11 2.99
CA THR A 2 24.02 9.40 4.28
C THR A 2 24.39 7.96 4.01
N GLU A 3 25.27 7.38 4.81
CA GLU A 3 25.75 6.01 4.66
C GLU A 3 25.61 5.24 5.98
N PHE A 4 25.09 4.02 5.89
CA PHE A 4 24.93 3.10 7.00
C PHE A 4 25.73 1.82 6.72
N LYS A 5 26.60 1.41 7.65
CA LYS A 5 27.40 0.18 7.54
C LYS A 5 27.16 -0.67 8.79
N PHE A 6 26.38 -1.73 8.63
CA PHE A 6 26.07 -2.67 9.70
C PHE A 6 26.83 -3.97 9.46
N GLY A 7 27.92 -4.21 10.20
CA GLY A 7 28.70 -5.43 10.12
C GLY A 7 29.41 -5.69 8.77
N THR A 8 29.48 -4.71 7.89
CA THR A 8 30.11 -4.86 6.56
C THR A 8 31.62 -4.88 6.61
N GLU A 9 32.23 -4.19 7.58
CA GLU A 9 33.68 -4.13 7.77
C GLU A 9 34.14 -5.01 8.95
N SER A 10 33.33 -5.11 10.00
CA SER A 10 33.54 -5.97 11.18
C SER A 10 32.19 -6.35 11.76
N ARG A 11 32.11 -7.56 12.38
CA ARG A 11 30.91 -7.99 13.12
C ARG A 11 30.70 -7.23 14.43
N ASP A 12 31.75 -6.56 14.92
CA ASP A 12 31.80 -5.98 16.26
C ASP A 12 31.43 -4.50 16.29
N TYR A 13 31.27 -3.86 15.13
CA TYR A 13 30.84 -2.48 15.07
C TYR A 13 29.97 -2.15 13.87
N TYR A 14 29.21 -1.09 14.00
CA TYR A 14 28.48 -0.45 12.91
C TYR A 14 28.79 1.04 12.90
N SER A 15 28.67 1.66 11.72
CA SER A 15 28.81 3.10 11.57
C SER A 15 27.68 3.69 10.73
N PHE A 16 27.42 4.96 10.99
CA PHE A 16 26.59 5.79 10.14
C PHE A 16 27.23 7.16 9.97
N GLU A 17 27.17 7.68 8.77
CA GLU A 17 27.79 8.94 8.38
C GLU A 17 26.76 9.84 7.71
N ALA A 18 26.80 11.14 7.99
CA ALA A 18 26.01 12.15 7.33
C ALA A 18 26.89 13.34 6.94
N PRO A 19 26.58 14.07 5.86
CA PRO A 19 27.41 15.18 5.38
C PRO A 19 27.39 16.41 6.30
N GLY A 20 26.48 16.46 7.28
CA GLY A 20 26.36 17.56 8.22
C GLY A 20 25.11 17.42 9.11
N GLY A 21 24.86 18.45 9.92
CA GLY A 21 23.75 18.50 10.86
C GLY A 21 24.13 18.01 12.28
N GLU A 22 23.16 18.01 13.16
CA GLU A 22 23.28 17.48 14.51
C GLU A 22 23.11 15.96 14.50
N MET A 23 23.92 15.25 15.26
CA MET A 23 23.79 13.79 15.42
C MET A 23 22.90 13.50 16.61
N ILE A 24 21.70 12.99 16.35
CA ILE A 24 20.79 12.50 17.38
C ILE A 24 20.46 11.05 17.06
N TYR A 25 20.70 10.14 17.99
CA TYR A 25 20.29 8.76 17.84
C TYR A 25 19.66 8.23 19.12
N TYR A 26 18.78 7.24 18.98
CA TYR A 26 18.10 6.59 20.08
C TYR A 26 18.47 5.11 20.09
N PHE A 27 18.97 4.63 21.22
CA PHE A 27 19.18 3.21 21.47
C PHE A 27 17.98 2.66 22.24
N MET A 28 17.30 1.66 21.66
CA MET A 28 16.14 1.04 22.27
C MET A 28 16.49 -0.38 22.69
N PHE A 29 16.41 -0.66 23.98
CA PHE A 29 16.61 -1.98 24.55
C PHE A 29 15.26 -2.55 25.00
N GLY A 30 15.05 -3.85 24.83
CA GLY A 30 13.87 -4.56 25.28
C GLY A 30 14.17 -6.05 25.47
N LYS A 31 13.37 -6.76 26.27
CA LYS A 31 13.50 -8.20 26.52
C LYS A 31 13.16 -9.03 25.27
N ASP A 32 12.34 -8.47 24.38
CA ASP A 32 11.96 -9.09 23.13
C ASP A 32 11.69 -8.01 22.05
N TYR A 33 11.50 -8.45 20.80
CA TYR A 33 11.24 -7.55 19.67
C TYR A 33 9.97 -6.70 19.86
N LYS A 34 8.93 -7.22 20.51
CA LYS A 34 7.66 -6.52 20.73
C LYS A 34 7.83 -5.34 21.70
N GLU A 35 8.65 -5.51 22.71
CA GLU A 35 8.99 -4.42 23.65
C GLU A 35 9.80 -3.32 22.93
N ILE A 36 10.78 -3.70 22.09
CA ILE A 36 11.54 -2.75 21.27
C ILE A 36 10.61 -1.97 20.32
N MET A 37 9.68 -2.64 19.66
CA MET A 37 8.66 -1.99 18.83
C MET A 37 7.76 -1.05 19.67
N GLY A 38 7.43 -1.42 20.89
CA GLY A 38 6.71 -0.58 21.85
C GLY A 38 7.46 0.72 22.20
N HIS A 39 8.77 0.66 22.36
CA HIS A 39 9.60 1.87 22.54
C HIS A 39 9.64 2.72 21.27
N TYR A 40 9.77 2.08 20.10
CA TYR A 40 9.80 2.78 18.83
C TYR A 40 8.47 3.50 18.52
N ILE A 41 7.33 2.86 18.81
CA ILE A 41 6.00 3.52 18.67
C ILE A 41 5.83 4.70 19.63
N GLY A 42 6.42 4.60 20.83
CA GLY A 42 6.45 5.70 21.81
C GLY A 42 7.17 6.93 21.26
N LEU A 43 8.22 6.73 20.47
CA LEU A 43 8.99 7.81 19.84
C LEU A 43 8.33 8.33 18.56
N THR A 44 7.87 7.45 17.69
CA THR A 44 7.42 7.81 16.31
C THR A 44 5.91 7.95 16.17
N GLY A 45 5.14 7.54 17.17
CA GLY A 45 3.68 7.61 17.22
C GLY A 45 2.98 6.36 16.70
N LYS A 46 1.69 6.27 17.01
CA LYS A 46 0.85 5.11 16.71
C LYS A 46 0.36 5.08 15.27
N PRO A 47 0.24 3.90 14.63
CA PRO A 47 -0.46 3.76 13.36
C PRO A 47 -1.92 4.21 13.47
N ILE A 48 -2.44 4.85 12.43
CA ILE A 48 -3.87 5.19 12.36
C ILE A 48 -4.70 3.93 12.16
N MET A 49 -5.90 3.90 12.77
CA MET A 49 -6.84 2.80 12.57
C MET A 49 -7.52 2.93 11.21
N PRO A 50 -7.40 1.93 10.31
CA PRO A 50 -8.06 1.98 9.01
C PRO A 50 -9.58 1.93 9.15
N PRO A 51 -10.32 2.57 8.23
CA PRO A 51 -11.74 2.27 8.10
C PRO A 51 -11.90 0.81 7.69
N LYS A 52 -12.92 0.11 8.21
CA LYS A 52 -13.08 -1.34 8.00
C LYS A 52 -13.15 -1.73 6.51
N TRP A 53 -13.80 -0.92 5.68
CA TRP A 53 -13.88 -1.15 4.24
C TRP A 53 -12.51 -1.18 3.55
N ALA A 54 -11.49 -0.51 4.09
CA ALA A 54 -10.14 -0.51 3.54
C ALA A 54 -9.45 -1.87 3.66
N LEU A 55 -9.91 -2.74 4.55
CA LEU A 55 -9.40 -4.10 4.72
C LEU A 55 -9.99 -5.11 3.72
N GLY A 56 -10.97 -4.67 2.91
CA GLY A 56 -11.51 -5.43 1.79
C GLY A 56 -10.53 -5.51 0.62
N PHE A 57 -11.05 -5.92 -0.53
CA PHE A 57 -10.28 -6.08 -1.76
C PHE A 57 -10.49 -4.89 -2.68
N ALA A 58 -9.44 -4.47 -3.37
CA ALA A 58 -9.42 -3.30 -4.23
C ALA A 58 -8.99 -3.65 -5.66
N GLN A 59 -9.66 -3.01 -6.62
CA GLN A 59 -9.30 -3.02 -8.03
C GLN A 59 -8.75 -1.66 -8.45
N CYS A 60 -7.59 -1.68 -9.08
CA CYS A 60 -7.00 -0.58 -9.81
C CYS A 60 -6.39 -1.12 -11.11
N ARG A 61 -6.15 -0.25 -12.04
CA ARG A 61 -5.17 -0.41 -13.13
C ARG A 61 -4.77 0.97 -13.60
N GLY A 62 -3.55 1.09 -14.13
CA GLY A 62 -3.06 2.33 -14.72
C GLY A 62 -4.03 2.85 -15.78
N MET A 63 -4.15 4.14 -15.86
CA MET A 63 -5.06 4.80 -16.79
C MET A 63 -6.54 4.41 -16.66
N LEU A 64 -6.95 3.85 -15.51
CA LEU A 64 -8.38 3.72 -15.17
C LEU A 64 -8.95 5.11 -14.90
N THR A 65 -9.40 5.76 -15.95
CA THR A 65 -9.68 7.21 -15.97
C THR A 65 -10.95 7.55 -16.73
N ARG A 66 -11.89 6.59 -16.82
CA ARG A 66 -13.15 6.78 -17.56
C ARG A 66 -14.34 6.23 -16.76
N GLU A 67 -15.43 6.98 -16.77
CA GLU A 67 -16.66 6.62 -16.07
C GLU A 67 -17.26 5.30 -16.55
N ASP A 68 -17.34 5.11 -17.88
CA ASP A 68 -17.92 3.90 -18.49
C ASP A 68 -17.14 2.63 -18.09
N LEU A 69 -15.81 2.69 -18.15
CA LEU A 69 -14.94 1.58 -17.79
C LEU A 69 -15.01 1.28 -16.29
N THR A 70 -15.06 2.30 -15.44
CA THR A 70 -15.23 2.14 -14.00
C THR A 70 -16.52 1.40 -13.66
N ARG A 71 -17.63 1.76 -14.33
CA ARG A 71 -18.93 1.09 -14.19
C ARG A 71 -18.91 -0.35 -14.71
N GLU A 72 -18.23 -0.60 -15.82
CA GLU A 72 -18.05 -1.94 -16.39
C GLU A 72 -17.32 -2.88 -15.42
N ILE A 73 -16.21 -2.43 -14.85
CA ILE A 73 -15.43 -3.18 -13.86
C ILE A 73 -16.28 -3.49 -12.63
N ALA A 74 -16.96 -2.50 -12.07
CA ALA A 74 -17.85 -2.69 -10.91
C ALA A 74 -18.95 -3.74 -11.20
N THR A 75 -19.58 -3.63 -12.36
CA THR A 75 -20.58 -4.59 -12.82
C THR A 75 -19.98 -5.98 -12.99
N GLY A 76 -18.75 -6.08 -13.50
CA GLY A 76 -18.01 -7.33 -13.69
C GLY A 76 -17.84 -8.09 -12.39
N TYR A 77 -17.39 -7.42 -11.32
CA TYR A 77 -17.24 -7.99 -9.97
C TYR A 77 -18.59 -8.48 -9.41
N ARG A 78 -19.62 -7.64 -9.47
CA ARG A 78 -20.96 -8.00 -8.93
C ARG A 78 -21.58 -9.16 -9.69
N LYS A 79 -21.53 -9.16 -11.05
CA LYS A 79 -22.08 -10.23 -11.89
C LYS A 79 -21.43 -11.59 -11.61
N ARG A 80 -20.15 -11.62 -11.26
CA ARG A 80 -19.41 -12.86 -10.97
C ARG A 80 -19.45 -13.24 -9.48
N GLY A 81 -20.03 -12.38 -8.65
CA GLY A 81 -20.03 -12.57 -7.20
C GLY A 81 -18.62 -12.64 -6.63
N ILE A 82 -17.68 -11.86 -7.18
CA ILE A 82 -16.33 -11.71 -6.62
C ILE A 82 -16.38 -10.52 -5.66
N PRO A 83 -16.06 -10.70 -4.37
CA PRO A 83 -16.05 -9.59 -3.41
C PRO A 83 -15.01 -8.54 -3.81
N CYS A 84 -15.42 -7.27 -3.78
CA CYS A 84 -14.55 -6.12 -4.03
C CYS A 84 -15.25 -4.88 -3.48
N ASP A 85 -14.56 -4.11 -2.62
CA ASP A 85 -15.13 -2.95 -1.96
C ASP A 85 -14.60 -1.63 -2.50
N ILE A 86 -13.44 -1.65 -3.17
CA ILE A 86 -12.73 -0.42 -3.52
C ILE A 86 -12.36 -0.42 -5.00
N ILE A 87 -12.61 0.71 -5.65
CA ILE A 87 -12.09 0.99 -7.00
C ILE A 87 -11.22 2.24 -6.91
N TYR A 88 -9.98 2.12 -7.39
CA TYR A 88 -9.07 3.25 -7.52
C TYR A 88 -9.19 3.88 -8.90
N GLN A 89 -9.15 5.21 -8.93
CA GLN A 89 -8.96 6.00 -10.14
C GLN A 89 -7.52 6.50 -10.15
N ASP A 90 -6.78 6.18 -11.19
CA ASP A 90 -5.40 6.62 -11.39
C ASP A 90 -5.36 8.09 -11.82
N ILE A 91 -4.17 8.71 -11.80
CA ILE A 91 -3.95 10.17 -11.96
C ILE A 91 -4.64 10.78 -13.19
N GLY A 92 -4.86 10.02 -14.24
CA GLY A 92 -5.62 10.48 -15.43
C GLY A 92 -7.10 10.77 -15.19
N TRP A 93 -7.63 10.59 -13.96
CA TRP A 93 -8.97 11.09 -13.60
C TRP A 93 -9.03 12.61 -13.62
N THR A 94 -7.90 13.27 -13.43
CA THR A 94 -7.80 14.73 -13.36
C THR A 94 -7.71 15.39 -14.72
N GLN A 95 -8.08 16.66 -14.78
CA GLN A 95 -7.97 17.51 -15.96
C GLN A 95 -6.64 18.27 -15.96
N ASN A 96 -5.65 17.86 -16.78
CA ASN A 96 -4.33 18.52 -16.89
C ASN A 96 -3.60 18.64 -15.55
N LEU A 97 -3.55 17.57 -14.76
CA LEU A 97 -3.06 17.59 -13.37
C LEU A 97 -3.70 18.71 -12.53
N GLN A 98 -4.97 18.91 -12.70
CA GLN A 98 -5.83 19.62 -11.77
C GLN A 98 -6.38 18.60 -10.78
N ASP A 99 -5.58 18.10 -9.89
CA ASP A 99 -5.85 16.95 -8.99
C ASP A 99 -7.22 16.96 -8.30
N PHE A 100 -7.97 18.00 -8.48
CA PHE A 100 -9.25 18.23 -7.83
C PHE A 100 -10.41 18.42 -8.80
N GLU A 101 -10.19 18.20 -10.10
CA GLU A 101 -11.22 18.33 -11.13
C GLU A 101 -11.29 17.11 -12.05
N TRP A 102 -12.49 16.54 -12.16
CA TRP A 102 -12.74 15.41 -13.06
C TRP A 102 -12.47 15.76 -14.52
N ARG A 103 -11.77 14.88 -15.21
CA ARG A 103 -11.40 15.06 -16.62
C ARG A 103 -12.65 15.11 -17.51
N LYS A 104 -12.89 16.28 -18.09
CA LYS A 104 -14.02 16.51 -19.01
C LYS A 104 -13.93 15.56 -20.21
N GLY A 105 -15.05 14.99 -20.60
CA GLY A 105 -15.09 14.00 -21.68
C GLY A 105 -14.92 12.55 -21.21
N ASN A 106 -14.15 12.30 -20.17
CA ASN A 106 -13.98 10.97 -19.57
C ASN A 106 -15.06 10.71 -18.49
N TYR A 107 -15.48 11.74 -17.79
CA TYR A 107 -16.50 11.68 -16.74
C TYR A 107 -17.66 12.61 -17.11
N LYS A 108 -18.80 12.02 -17.46
CA LYS A 108 -20.01 12.78 -17.82
C LYS A 108 -20.76 13.29 -16.60
N ASN A 109 -20.88 12.42 -15.59
CA ASN A 109 -21.54 12.75 -14.34
C ASN A 109 -20.86 12.01 -13.16
N PRO A 110 -19.69 12.48 -12.71
CA PRO A 110 -18.91 11.78 -11.67
C PRO A 110 -19.68 11.64 -10.35
N LYS A 111 -20.48 12.63 -9.94
CA LYS A 111 -21.31 12.54 -8.73
C LYS A 111 -22.32 11.39 -8.80
N GLN A 112 -22.98 11.23 -9.94
CA GLN A 112 -23.93 10.14 -10.14
C GLN A 112 -23.20 8.80 -10.20
N MET A 113 -22.03 8.73 -10.90
CA MET A 113 -21.20 7.52 -10.90
C MET A 113 -20.83 7.10 -9.47
N LEU A 114 -20.35 8.03 -8.65
CA LEU A 114 -19.96 7.76 -7.27
C LEU A 114 -21.15 7.32 -6.40
N ALA A 115 -22.32 7.95 -6.59
CA ALA A 115 -23.55 7.56 -5.90
C ALA A 115 -24.00 6.13 -6.28
N ASP A 116 -23.93 5.80 -7.58
CA ASP A 116 -24.29 4.47 -8.09
C ASP A 116 -23.32 3.39 -7.59
N LEU A 117 -22.01 3.68 -7.61
CA LEU A 117 -20.99 2.77 -7.04
C LEU A 117 -21.18 2.57 -5.55
N LYS A 118 -21.44 3.64 -4.81
CA LYS A 118 -21.75 3.57 -3.37
C LYS A 118 -22.98 2.71 -3.10
N SER A 119 -24.05 2.82 -3.91
CA SER A 119 -25.25 2.00 -3.76
C SER A 119 -24.99 0.50 -3.98
N GLN A 120 -23.94 0.17 -4.77
CA GLN A 120 -23.45 -1.18 -5.00
C GLN A 120 -22.42 -1.64 -3.94
N GLY A 121 -22.13 -0.82 -2.91
CA GLY A 121 -21.16 -1.13 -1.86
C GLY A 121 -19.70 -0.77 -2.19
N PHE A 122 -19.44 -0.07 -3.30
CA PHE A 122 -18.07 0.36 -3.63
C PHE A 122 -17.71 1.70 -2.99
N LYS A 123 -16.47 1.81 -2.59
CA LYS A 123 -15.75 3.05 -2.24
C LYS A 123 -14.82 3.41 -3.39
N VAL A 124 -14.66 4.70 -3.66
CA VAL A 124 -13.75 5.17 -4.72
C VAL A 124 -12.61 5.95 -4.08
N VAL A 125 -11.39 5.59 -4.43
CA VAL A 125 -10.13 6.25 -4.04
C VAL A 125 -9.54 6.88 -5.29
N VAL A 126 -9.00 8.10 -5.19
CA VAL A 126 -8.41 8.81 -6.32
C VAL A 126 -6.93 9.10 -6.08
N SER A 127 -6.12 9.01 -7.13
CA SER A 127 -4.71 9.35 -7.10
C SER A 127 -4.51 10.87 -7.05
N GLN A 128 -3.41 11.31 -6.44
CA GLN A 128 -2.93 12.69 -6.39
C GLN A 128 -1.41 12.70 -6.51
N ASP A 129 -0.88 13.69 -7.20
CA ASP A 129 0.54 14.02 -7.23
C ASP A 129 0.80 15.34 -6.48
N PRO A 130 2.02 15.58 -5.94
CA PRO A 130 2.33 16.77 -5.15
C PRO A 130 2.68 17.98 -6.02
N VAL A 131 2.14 18.08 -7.23
CA VAL A 131 2.48 19.09 -8.22
C VAL A 131 1.24 19.69 -8.87
N ILE A 132 1.37 20.89 -9.38
CA ILE A 132 0.35 21.55 -10.21
C ILE A 132 0.97 21.89 -11.56
N SER A 133 0.35 21.41 -12.64
CA SER A 133 0.80 21.69 -14.00
C SER A 133 0.59 23.15 -14.39
N GLN A 134 1.54 23.74 -15.12
CA GLN A 134 1.39 25.06 -15.74
C GLN A 134 0.25 25.12 -16.74
N SER A 135 -0.20 23.98 -17.27
CA SER A 135 -1.39 23.91 -18.13
C SER A 135 -2.69 24.20 -17.36
N ASN A 136 -2.70 24.00 -16.05
CA ASN A 136 -3.76 24.43 -15.13
C ASN A 136 -3.53 25.90 -14.72
N LYS A 137 -3.71 26.81 -15.67
CA LYS A 137 -3.37 28.23 -15.49
C LYS A 137 -3.94 28.86 -14.23
N LYS A 138 -5.20 28.56 -13.87
CA LYS A 138 -5.85 29.17 -12.70
C LYS A 138 -5.19 28.74 -11.41
N GLN A 139 -5.09 27.46 -11.15
CA GLN A 139 -4.58 26.92 -9.90
C GLN A 139 -3.06 27.15 -9.78
N TRP A 140 -2.33 27.03 -10.91
CA TRP A 140 -0.90 27.30 -10.95
C TRP A 140 -0.60 28.77 -10.64
N GLN A 141 -1.30 29.73 -11.28
CA GLN A 141 -1.13 31.17 -11.03
C GLN A 141 -1.50 31.58 -9.60
N GLU A 142 -2.56 30.95 -9.06
CA GLU A 142 -2.94 31.16 -7.65
C GLU A 142 -1.81 30.71 -6.72
N ALA A 143 -1.32 29.48 -6.87
CA ALA A 143 -0.25 28.94 -6.02
C ALA A 143 1.07 29.71 -6.17
N ASP A 144 1.45 30.10 -7.42
CA ASP A 144 2.64 30.87 -7.71
C ASP A 144 2.58 32.27 -7.08
N SER A 145 1.46 32.99 -7.24
CA SER A 145 1.27 34.31 -6.66
C SER A 145 1.28 34.32 -5.12
N LEU A 146 0.85 33.22 -4.50
CA LEU A 146 0.88 33.02 -3.05
C LEU A 146 2.23 32.48 -2.55
N GLY A 147 3.15 32.16 -3.47
CA GLY A 147 4.44 31.57 -3.15
C GLY A 147 4.34 30.18 -2.53
N TYR A 148 3.40 29.33 -2.98
CA TYR A 148 3.13 28.00 -2.44
C TYR A 148 3.96 26.90 -3.08
N PHE A 149 4.74 27.22 -4.10
CA PHE A 149 5.66 26.29 -4.72
C PHE A 149 7.05 26.33 -4.09
N VAL A 150 7.77 25.22 -4.25
CA VAL A 150 9.22 25.14 -4.04
C VAL A 150 9.90 26.09 -5.02
N THR A 151 10.94 26.75 -4.57
CA THR A 151 11.70 27.72 -5.41
C THR A 151 13.04 27.18 -5.83
N ASP A 152 13.54 27.68 -6.94
CA ASP A 152 14.94 27.52 -7.35
C ASP A 152 15.80 28.50 -6.52
N SER A 153 16.75 27.96 -5.76
CA SER A 153 17.61 28.75 -4.86
C SER A 153 18.57 29.70 -5.60
N THR A 154 18.81 29.49 -6.89
CA THR A 154 19.70 30.31 -7.70
C THR A 154 18.98 31.48 -8.32
N THR A 155 17.71 31.31 -8.66
CA THR A 155 16.90 32.34 -9.35
C THR A 155 15.86 32.99 -8.45
N GLY A 156 15.50 32.35 -7.34
CA GLY A 156 14.42 32.76 -6.44
C GLY A 156 13.01 32.59 -7.03
N LYS A 157 12.88 32.03 -8.22
CA LYS A 157 11.59 31.76 -8.89
C LYS A 157 11.05 30.40 -8.51
N THR A 158 9.77 30.14 -8.83
CA THR A 158 9.19 28.80 -8.77
C THR A 158 10.07 27.80 -9.53
N TYR A 159 10.39 26.68 -8.89
CA TYR A 159 11.14 25.61 -9.53
C TYR A 159 10.24 24.85 -10.50
N ASP A 160 10.64 24.80 -11.78
CA ASP A 160 9.95 24.08 -12.82
C ASP A 160 10.39 22.61 -12.84
N MET A 161 9.51 21.70 -12.47
CA MET A 161 9.73 20.26 -12.51
C MET A 161 9.10 19.68 -13.77
N PRO A 162 9.84 19.10 -14.70
CA PRO A 162 9.29 18.28 -15.77
C PRO A 162 8.58 17.06 -15.17
N TRP A 163 7.28 16.92 -15.46
CA TRP A 163 6.46 15.85 -14.91
C TRP A 163 5.96 14.91 -16.01
N PRO A 164 5.96 13.58 -15.80
CA PRO A 164 5.76 12.60 -16.89
C PRO A 164 4.49 12.81 -17.70
N TRP A 165 3.41 13.27 -17.06
CA TRP A 165 2.08 13.42 -17.66
C TRP A 165 1.49 14.82 -17.50
N GLY A 166 2.26 15.78 -16.99
CA GLY A 166 1.81 17.15 -16.72
C GLY A 166 2.59 18.26 -17.42
N GLY A 167 3.66 17.93 -18.13
CA GLY A 167 4.62 18.92 -18.61
C GLY A 167 5.32 19.62 -17.46
N ASN A 168 5.67 20.91 -17.59
CA ASN A 168 6.26 21.67 -16.50
C ASN A 168 5.25 21.91 -15.37
N CYS A 169 5.67 21.58 -14.17
CA CYS A 169 4.85 21.67 -12.96
C CYS A 169 5.57 22.43 -11.85
N GLY A 170 4.82 23.14 -11.04
CA GLY A 170 5.29 23.64 -9.75
C GLY A 170 5.13 22.56 -8.70
N VAL A 171 6.19 22.26 -7.95
CA VAL A 171 6.15 21.36 -6.79
C VAL A 171 5.59 22.12 -5.59
N VAL A 172 4.54 21.60 -4.97
CA VAL A 172 3.89 22.25 -3.83
C VAL A 172 4.78 22.14 -2.58
N ASP A 173 5.01 23.25 -1.91
CA ASP A 173 5.84 23.30 -0.69
C ASP A 173 5.02 23.01 0.57
N PHE A 174 4.79 21.75 0.87
CA PHE A 174 4.05 21.32 2.06
C PHE A 174 4.77 21.63 3.39
N THR A 175 5.99 22.16 3.34
CA THR A 175 6.68 22.66 4.55
C THR A 175 6.21 24.05 4.97
N LYS A 176 5.42 24.75 4.13
CA LYS A 176 4.75 26.01 4.44
C LYS A 176 3.41 25.75 5.14
N PRO A 177 3.18 26.30 6.34
CA PRO A 177 1.92 26.08 7.06
C PRO A 177 0.67 26.53 6.29
N GLU A 178 0.76 27.62 5.53
CA GLU A 178 -0.36 28.21 4.78
C GLU A 178 -0.86 27.32 3.64
N VAL A 179 0.01 26.49 3.09
CA VAL A 179 -0.31 25.55 2.02
C VAL A 179 -1.36 24.52 2.47
N ALA A 180 -1.35 24.17 3.76
CA ALA A 180 -2.22 23.10 4.27
C ALA A 180 -3.72 23.43 4.07
N ASP A 181 -4.16 24.60 4.44
CA ASP A 181 -5.58 24.99 4.28
C ASP A 181 -5.98 25.17 2.81
N TRP A 182 -5.09 25.70 1.99
CA TRP A 182 -5.29 25.83 0.55
C TRP A 182 -5.46 24.46 -0.12
N TRP A 183 -4.53 23.53 0.12
CA TRP A 183 -4.59 22.17 -0.42
C TRP A 183 -5.86 21.44 0.05
N GLY A 184 -6.15 21.51 1.34
CA GLY A 184 -7.34 20.89 1.92
C GLY A 184 -8.65 21.46 1.39
N ALA A 185 -8.71 22.73 1.02
CA ALA A 185 -9.90 23.31 0.38
C ALA A 185 -10.15 22.73 -1.01
N TYR A 186 -9.10 22.51 -1.80
CA TYR A 186 -9.21 21.83 -3.10
C TYR A 186 -9.58 20.35 -2.94
N GLN A 187 -8.96 19.63 -2.01
CA GLN A 187 -9.28 18.22 -1.73
C GLN A 187 -10.74 18.00 -1.34
N GLN A 188 -11.37 18.98 -0.69
CA GLN A 188 -12.77 18.87 -0.27
C GLN A 188 -13.75 18.75 -1.44
N LYS A 189 -13.37 19.21 -2.65
CA LYS A 189 -14.23 19.15 -3.83
C LYS A 189 -14.55 17.72 -4.26
N PRO A 190 -13.58 16.83 -4.58
CA PRO A 190 -13.88 15.45 -4.92
C PRO A 190 -14.48 14.66 -3.74
N ILE A 191 -14.17 15.02 -2.48
CA ILE A 191 -14.84 14.44 -1.30
C ILE A 191 -16.33 14.77 -1.31
N ASN A 192 -16.71 16.02 -1.60
CA ASN A 192 -18.10 16.43 -1.72
C ASN A 192 -18.81 15.81 -2.92
N ASP A 193 -18.07 15.39 -3.95
CA ASP A 193 -18.60 14.63 -5.06
C ASP A 193 -18.91 13.17 -4.67
N GLY A 194 -18.22 12.63 -3.64
CA GLY A 194 -18.50 11.30 -3.07
C GLY A 194 -17.34 10.33 -3.02
N ILE A 195 -16.08 10.76 -3.27
CA ILE A 195 -14.92 9.89 -3.07
C ILE A 195 -14.74 9.52 -1.59
N SER A 196 -14.04 8.42 -1.36
CA SER A 196 -13.85 7.86 -0.03
C SER A 196 -12.44 8.00 0.53
N GLY A 197 -11.46 8.25 -0.31
CA GLY A 197 -10.06 8.37 0.11
C GLY A 197 -9.13 8.83 -1.00
N PHE A 198 -7.86 8.91 -0.66
CA PHE A 198 -6.79 9.36 -1.54
C PHE A 198 -5.69 8.32 -1.70
N TRP A 199 -5.00 8.41 -2.82
CA TRP A 199 -3.75 7.74 -3.09
C TRP A 199 -2.73 8.83 -3.43
N THR A 200 -1.79 9.10 -2.50
CA THR A 200 -0.74 10.11 -2.65
C THR A 200 0.47 9.47 -3.31
N ASP A 201 0.57 9.65 -4.61
CA ASP A 201 1.64 9.10 -5.44
C ASP A 201 2.76 10.11 -5.67
N MET A 202 3.94 9.65 -6.03
CA MET A 202 5.08 10.47 -6.46
C MET A 202 5.58 11.46 -5.39
N GLY A 203 5.34 11.17 -4.11
CA GLY A 203 5.68 12.05 -2.97
C GLY A 203 7.16 12.16 -2.64
N GLU A 204 8.06 11.63 -3.48
CA GLU A 204 9.52 11.72 -3.29
C GLU A 204 10.08 13.15 -3.40
N PRO A 205 9.61 14.12 -4.12
CA PRO A 205 9.30 14.35 -5.52
C PRO A 205 10.57 14.27 -6.38
N ALA A 206 10.92 13.09 -6.79
CA ALA A 206 12.19 12.80 -7.47
C ALA A 206 12.03 12.49 -8.96
N TRP A 207 10.82 12.28 -9.44
CA TRP A 207 10.58 11.88 -10.80
C TRP A 207 10.87 13.04 -11.79
N SER A 208 11.59 12.72 -12.85
CA SER A 208 11.75 13.55 -14.04
C SER A 208 12.06 12.64 -15.22
N ASN A 209 11.51 12.98 -16.39
CA ASN A 209 11.89 12.35 -17.66
C ASN A 209 13.23 12.86 -18.19
N GLU A 210 13.82 13.87 -17.54
CA GLU A 210 15.09 14.48 -17.93
C GLU A 210 16.19 14.10 -16.93
N GLU A 211 17.30 13.55 -17.43
CA GLU A 211 18.43 13.10 -16.63
C GLU A 211 19.17 14.26 -15.95
N ASP A 212 19.10 15.47 -16.53
CA ASP A 212 19.87 16.65 -16.13
C ASP A 212 19.15 17.61 -15.18
N VAL A 213 18.03 17.21 -14.57
CA VAL A 213 17.31 18.08 -13.65
C VAL A 213 18.04 18.18 -12.32
N ASP A 214 18.57 19.36 -12.03
CA ASP A 214 19.24 19.65 -10.75
C ASP A 214 18.22 19.91 -9.63
N ARG A 215 17.87 18.86 -8.90
CA ARG A 215 16.97 18.93 -7.74
C ARG A 215 17.65 19.53 -6.50
N LEU A 216 18.98 19.63 -6.47
CA LEU A 216 19.72 20.20 -5.35
C LEU A 216 19.50 21.70 -5.22
N VAL A 217 19.09 22.39 -6.31
CA VAL A 217 18.71 23.80 -6.26
C VAL A 217 17.31 24.05 -5.70
N MET A 218 16.49 23.00 -5.51
CA MET A 218 15.15 23.12 -4.92
C MET A 218 15.26 23.61 -3.48
N LYS A 219 14.57 24.70 -3.18
CA LYS A 219 14.51 25.32 -1.86
C LYS A 219 13.06 25.31 -1.35
N HIS A 220 12.85 24.59 -0.29
CA HIS A 220 11.61 24.57 0.49
C HIS A 220 11.63 25.66 1.56
N HIS A 221 10.50 25.92 2.19
CA HIS A 221 10.40 26.87 3.30
C HIS A 221 11.31 26.47 4.48
N LEU A 222 11.37 25.17 4.82
CA LEU A 222 12.18 24.67 5.94
C LEU A 222 13.65 24.38 5.60
N GLY A 223 14.08 24.39 4.35
CA GLY A 223 15.46 24.12 3.99
C GLY A 223 15.65 23.71 2.53
N MET A 224 16.86 23.30 2.20
CA MET A 224 17.19 22.81 0.86
C MET A 224 16.65 21.39 0.66
N HIS A 225 16.44 21.00 -0.60
CA HIS A 225 15.84 19.70 -0.92
C HIS A 225 16.64 18.51 -0.39
N ASN A 226 17.95 18.58 -0.34
CA ASN A 226 18.79 17.53 0.25
C ASN A 226 18.53 17.31 1.76
N GLU A 227 17.96 18.29 2.45
CA GLU A 227 17.56 18.20 3.87
C GLU A 227 16.11 17.74 4.01
N ILE A 228 15.24 18.11 3.04
CA ILE A 228 13.79 17.90 3.10
C ILE A 228 13.33 16.65 2.36
N HIS A 229 14.09 16.18 1.36
CA HIS A 229 13.70 15.10 0.46
C HIS A 229 13.06 13.89 1.16
N ASN A 230 13.72 13.34 2.17
CA ASN A 230 13.24 12.13 2.83
C ASN A 230 11.96 12.34 3.66
N VAL A 231 11.66 13.57 4.06
CA VAL A 231 10.47 13.90 4.89
C VAL A 231 9.39 14.63 4.10
N TYR A 232 9.62 14.92 2.83
CA TYR A 232 8.66 15.67 2.00
C TYR A 232 7.32 14.93 1.89
N GLY A 233 7.34 13.64 1.50
CA GLY A 233 6.13 12.81 1.41
C GLY A 233 5.40 12.72 2.75
N LEU A 234 6.14 12.51 3.85
CA LEU A 234 5.57 12.51 5.20
C LEU A 234 4.86 13.84 5.54
N THR A 235 5.44 14.97 5.13
CA THR A 235 4.86 16.29 5.39
C THR A 235 3.59 16.48 4.58
N TRP A 236 3.57 16.05 3.33
CA TRP A 236 2.38 16.06 2.49
C TRP A 236 1.27 15.18 3.05
N ASP A 237 1.59 13.93 3.41
CA ASP A 237 0.63 12.99 3.97
C ASP A 237 0.01 13.49 5.29
N LYS A 238 0.82 14.18 6.12
CA LYS A 238 0.33 14.86 7.30
C LYS A 238 -0.71 15.94 6.94
N VAL A 239 -0.42 16.79 5.96
CA VAL A 239 -1.35 17.83 5.49
C VAL A 239 -2.65 17.18 5.01
N VAL A 240 -2.59 16.15 4.17
CA VAL A 240 -3.78 15.47 3.64
C VAL A 240 -4.65 14.94 4.77
N LYS A 241 -4.06 14.22 5.73
CA LYS A 241 -4.80 13.68 6.88
C LYS A 241 -5.43 14.77 7.74
N GLU A 242 -4.64 15.73 8.20
CA GLU A 242 -5.11 16.78 9.12
C GLU A 242 -6.22 17.61 8.47
N GLN A 243 -6.09 17.94 7.19
CA GLN A 243 -7.12 18.69 6.46
C GLN A 243 -8.36 17.86 6.19
N PHE A 244 -8.22 16.55 5.93
CA PHE A 244 -9.37 15.65 5.82
C PHE A 244 -10.16 15.60 7.13
N GLU A 245 -9.49 15.35 8.26
CA GLU A 245 -10.12 15.25 9.58
C GLU A 245 -10.75 16.57 10.03
N LYS A 246 -10.07 17.69 9.78
CA LYS A 246 -10.60 19.03 10.07
C LYS A 246 -11.94 19.31 9.38
N ARG A 247 -12.07 18.86 8.12
CA ARG A 247 -13.24 19.11 7.27
C ARG A 247 -14.29 17.99 7.33
N ASN A 248 -13.91 16.79 7.77
CA ASN A 248 -14.76 15.62 7.82
C ASN A 248 -14.65 14.90 9.19
N PRO A 249 -15.00 15.53 10.30
CA PRO A 249 -14.68 15.06 11.67
C PRO A 249 -15.34 13.73 12.05
N ASN A 250 -16.34 13.29 11.29
CA ASN A 250 -17.07 12.04 11.53
C ASN A 250 -16.63 10.89 10.60
N ARG A 251 -15.50 11.06 9.89
CA ARG A 251 -14.99 10.06 8.96
C ARG A 251 -13.53 9.77 9.27
N ARG A 252 -13.14 8.49 9.22
CA ARG A 252 -11.73 8.11 9.21
C ARG A 252 -11.14 8.42 7.84
N VAL A 253 -9.92 8.97 7.83
CA VAL A 253 -9.18 9.15 6.59
C VAL A 253 -8.77 7.79 6.02
N PHE A 254 -8.84 7.64 4.70
CA PHE A 254 -8.08 6.65 3.97
C PHE A 254 -7.14 7.36 3.00
N GLN A 255 -5.88 7.07 3.16
CA GLN A 255 -4.82 7.60 2.31
C GLN A 255 -3.75 6.53 2.19
N MET A 256 -3.16 6.37 1.01
CA MET A 256 -2.09 5.41 0.74
C MET A 256 -0.96 6.10 -0.01
N THR A 257 0.29 5.85 0.39
CA THR A 257 1.49 6.46 -0.19
C THR A 257 2.61 5.44 -0.42
N ARG A 258 3.54 5.76 -1.33
CA ARG A 258 4.80 5.02 -1.47
C ARG A 258 6.00 5.75 -0.86
N ALA A 259 5.90 7.04 -0.61
CA ALA A 259 6.96 7.86 -0.06
C ALA A 259 6.99 7.74 1.47
N ALA A 260 7.76 6.77 1.99
CA ALA A 260 7.78 6.42 3.40
C ALA A 260 8.98 7.00 4.16
N TYR A 261 8.74 7.44 5.39
CA TYR A 261 9.75 7.80 6.38
C TYR A 261 9.24 7.49 7.80
N ALA A 262 10.15 7.48 8.79
CA ALA A 262 9.80 7.22 10.20
C ALA A 262 8.68 8.16 10.70
N GLY A 263 7.62 7.59 11.24
CA GLY A 263 6.44 8.35 11.70
C GLY A 263 5.29 8.43 10.68
N LEU A 264 5.45 7.86 9.49
CA LEU A 264 4.44 7.83 8.43
C LEU A 264 3.13 7.19 8.90
N GLN A 265 3.21 6.15 9.71
CA GLN A 265 2.07 5.41 10.23
C GLN A 265 1.02 6.27 10.94
N ARG A 266 1.39 7.46 11.40
CA ARG A 266 0.45 8.41 12.01
C ARG A 266 -0.50 9.05 11.01
N TYR A 267 -0.19 8.98 9.73
CA TYR A 267 -0.88 9.79 8.72
C TYR A 267 -1.48 8.96 7.60
N THR A 268 -0.84 7.86 7.20
CA THR A 268 -1.19 7.14 5.97
C THR A 268 -0.88 5.64 6.04
N PHE A 269 -1.28 4.92 5.03
CA PHE A 269 -0.98 3.52 4.75
C PHE A 269 0.05 3.42 3.63
N GLY A 270 0.71 2.26 3.48
CA GLY A 270 1.77 2.05 2.51
C GLY A 270 1.40 1.14 1.34
N TRP A 271 2.17 1.27 0.27
CA TRP A 271 2.35 0.21 -0.72
C TRP A 271 3.82 0.18 -1.19
N THR A 272 4.23 -0.92 -1.80
CA THR A 272 5.64 -1.16 -2.13
C THR A 272 6.10 -0.49 -3.43
N GLY A 273 5.28 0.38 -4.00
CA GLY A 273 5.56 1.04 -5.27
C GLY A 273 5.42 0.10 -6.47
N ASP A 274 5.96 0.51 -7.59
CA ASP A 274 5.88 -0.10 -8.91
C ASP A 274 6.70 -1.40 -8.97
N SER A 275 6.17 -2.47 -8.40
CA SER A 275 6.85 -3.75 -8.28
C SER A 275 6.17 -4.85 -9.11
N GLY A 276 6.98 -5.72 -9.70
CA GLY A 276 6.52 -6.82 -10.54
C GLY A 276 6.67 -6.53 -12.03
N ASN A 277 7.11 -7.54 -12.80
CA ASN A 277 7.31 -7.46 -14.24
C ASN A 277 6.49 -8.55 -14.94
N CYS A 278 5.60 -8.15 -15.85
CA CYS A 278 4.73 -9.03 -16.64
C CYS A 278 5.30 -9.38 -18.01
N ASP A 279 6.23 -8.59 -18.54
CA ASP A 279 6.94 -8.92 -19.78
C ASP A 279 7.85 -10.15 -19.60
N ASP A 280 8.43 -10.29 -18.40
CA ASP A 280 9.24 -11.41 -18.01
C ASP A 280 8.61 -12.14 -16.80
N VAL A 281 7.84 -13.17 -17.09
CA VAL A 281 7.16 -13.97 -16.07
C VAL A 281 8.14 -14.57 -15.04
N THR A 282 9.40 -14.83 -15.43
CA THR A 282 10.43 -15.34 -14.51
C THR A 282 10.81 -14.28 -13.48
N GLN A 283 11.02 -13.05 -13.93
CA GLN A 283 11.25 -11.91 -13.03
C GLN A 283 10.02 -11.66 -12.17
N GLY A 284 8.81 -11.75 -12.73
CA GLY A 284 7.56 -11.59 -11.98
C GLY A 284 7.47 -12.53 -10.77
N TRP A 285 7.89 -13.79 -10.90
CA TRP A 285 7.94 -14.73 -9.78
C TRP A 285 8.95 -14.32 -8.69
N ALA A 286 10.15 -13.90 -9.10
CA ALA A 286 11.17 -13.44 -8.15
C ALA A 286 10.73 -12.16 -7.41
N GLN A 287 10.11 -11.23 -8.14
CA GLN A 287 9.60 -9.98 -7.56
C GLN A 287 8.43 -10.24 -6.61
N MET A 288 7.49 -11.13 -6.94
CA MET A 288 6.44 -11.56 -6.03
C MET A 288 7.02 -12.15 -4.73
N ALA A 289 8.02 -13.04 -4.84
CA ALA A 289 8.68 -13.61 -3.67
C ALA A 289 9.31 -12.54 -2.78
N ASN A 290 9.97 -11.55 -3.38
CA ASN A 290 10.61 -10.46 -2.66
C ASN A 290 9.62 -9.51 -1.96
N GLN A 291 8.33 -9.50 -2.35
CA GLN A 291 7.34 -8.69 -1.66
C GLN A 291 7.07 -9.18 -0.23
N ILE A 292 7.27 -10.45 0.07
CA ILE A 292 7.04 -10.99 1.42
C ILE A 292 7.97 -10.33 2.43
N PRO A 293 9.31 -10.40 2.30
CA PRO A 293 10.21 -9.75 3.26
C PRO A 293 10.06 -8.22 3.27
N VAL A 294 9.71 -7.59 2.14
CA VAL A 294 9.44 -6.13 2.11
C VAL A 294 8.23 -5.78 2.98
N LEU A 295 7.13 -6.50 2.86
CA LEU A 295 5.92 -6.27 3.68
C LEU A 295 6.18 -6.56 5.16
N LEU A 296 6.93 -7.62 5.48
CA LEU A 296 7.32 -7.93 6.85
C LEU A 296 8.20 -6.83 7.45
N SER A 297 9.17 -6.32 6.68
CA SER A 297 10.02 -5.21 7.08
C SER A 297 9.25 -3.92 7.29
N ALA A 298 8.28 -3.61 6.40
CA ALA A 298 7.39 -2.47 6.58
C ALA A 298 6.61 -2.57 7.90
N GLY A 299 6.09 -3.77 8.22
CA GLY A 299 5.41 -4.04 9.48
C GLY A 299 6.31 -3.79 10.71
N LEU A 300 7.56 -4.27 10.67
CA LEU A 300 8.56 -4.01 11.73
C LEU A 300 8.92 -2.52 11.83
N GLY A 301 8.91 -1.80 10.70
CA GLY A 301 9.09 -0.35 10.62
C GLY A 301 7.87 0.46 11.06
N LEU A 302 6.85 -0.16 11.64
CA LEU A 302 5.57 0.43 12.06
C LEU A 302 4.69 0.95 10.93
N ILE A 303 4.83 0.42 9.71
CA ILE A 303 3.89 0.65 8.60
C ILE A 303 3.07 -0.64 8.40
N PRO A 304 2.22 -1.01 9.36
CA PRO A 304 1.58 -2.33 9.41
C PRO A 304 0.50 -2.54 8.34
N PHE A 305 0.01 -1.48 7.74
CA PHE A 305 -1.03 -1.50 6.71
C PHE A 305 -0.41 -1.18 5.35
N THR A 306 0.23 -2.18 4.76
CA THR A 306 0.92 -2.07 3.47
C THR A 306 0.39 -3.13 2.50
N THR A 307 0.36 -2.80 1.21
CA THR A 307 0.04 -3.73 0.11
C THR A 307 1.16 -3.73 -0.92
N THR A 308 1.13 -4.72 -1.81
CA THR A 308 1.90 -4.70 -3.06
C THR A 308 0.98 -4.31 -4.21
N ASP A 309 1.54 -4.08 -5.39
CA ASP A 309 0.80 -4.12 -6.64
C ASP A 309 0.58 -5.58 -7.02
N ILE A 310 -0.56 -6.13 -6.56
CA ILE A 310 -0.93 -7.53 -6.80
C ILE A 310 -1.18 -7.69 -8.29
N SER A 311 -0.60 -8.68 -8.89
CA SER A 311 -0.46 -9.01 -10.32
C SER A 311 0.87 -8.60 -10.94
N GLY A 312 1.62 -7.72 -10.32
CA GLY A 312 2.79 -7.05 -10.88
C GLY A 312 2.42 -5.79 -11.64
N TYR A 313 3.23 -4.73 -11.45
CA TYR A 313 2.93 -3.40 -12.00
C TYR A 313 3.43 -3.23 -13.43
N CYS A 314 4.69 -3.56 -13.72
CA CYS A 314 5.36 -3.20 -14.97
C CYS A 314 5.14 -4.19 -16.11
N GLY A 315 5.16 -3.68 -17.33
CA GLY A 315 5.22 -4.45 -18.59
C GLY A 315 3.87 -4.74 -19.23
N ASP A 316 3.91 -5.18 -20.48
CA ASP A 316 2.70 -5.51 -21.24
C ASP A 316 2.29 -6.98 -21.04
N ILE A 317 1.05 -7.21 -20.69
CA ILE A 317 0.49 -8.56 -20.62
C ILE A 317 0.16 -9.04 -22.03
N LYS A 318 1.11 -9.71 -22.67
CA LYS A 318 0.95 -10.26 -24.05
C LYS A 318 0.15 -11.55 -24.08
N ASP A 319 0.22 -12.33 -23.01
CA ASP A 319 -0.46 -13.62 -22.90
C ASP A 319 -1.00 -13.81 -21.46
N TYR A 320 -2.29 -13.62 -21.32
CA TYR A 320 -2.98 -13.80 -20.04
C TYR A 320 -2.94 -15.25 -19.54
N SER A 321 -2.90 -16.23 -20.44
CA SER A 321 -2.85 -17.64 -20.05
C SER A 321 -1.47 -18.01 -19.48
N ALA A 322 -0.40 -17.46 -20.02
CA ALA A 322 0.95 -17.64 -19.48
C ALA A 322 1.14 -16.99 -18.10
N MET A 323 0.40 -15.93 -17.82
CA MET A 323 0.39 -15.21 -16.55
C MET A 323 -0.55 -15.81 -15.50
N ALA A 324 -1.49 -16.66 -15.88
CA ALA A 324 -2.60 -17.10 -15.03
C ALA A 324 -2.15 -17.73 -13.70
N GLU A 325 -1.07 -18.56 -13.71
CA GLU A 325 -0.53 -19.15 -12.48
C GLU A 325 0.09 -18.09 -11.57
N LEU A 326 0.96 -17.23 -12.09
CA LEU A 326 1.60 -16.15 -11.33
C LEU A 326 0.54 -15.23 -10.74
N TYR A 327 -0.42 -14.80 -11.54
CA TYR A 327 -1.56 -13.96 -11.11
C TYR A 327 -2.33 -14.61 -9.95
N THR A 328 -2.70 -15.88 -10.11
CA THR A 328 -3.42 -16.62 -9.07
C THR A 328 -2.63 -16.68 -7.77
N ARG A 329 -1.34 -17.03 -7.84
CA ARG A 329 -0.47 -17.13 -6.65
C ARG A 329 -0.24 -15.77 -6.00
N TRP A 330 -0.12 -14.72 -6.80
CA TRP A 330 0.03 -13.36 -6.26
C TRP A 330 -1.24 -12.90 -5.53
N VAL A 331 -2.43 -13.17 -6.08
CA VAL A 331 -3.69 -12.86 -5.38
C VAL A 331 -3.86 -13.70 -4.13
N GLN A 332 -3.46 -14.99 -4.14
CA GLN A 332 -3.47 -15.84 -2.94
C GLN A 332 -2.59 -15.25 -1.83
N MET A 333 -1.37 -14.80 -2.15
CA MET A 333 -0.50 -14.09 -1.21
C MET A 333 -1.13 -12.76 -0.79
N GLY A 334 -1.61 -11.99 -1.75
CA GLY A 334 -2.22 -10.67 -1.55
C GLY A 334 -3.49 -10.68 -0.71
N ALA A 335 -4.19 -11.81 -0.62
CA ALA A 335 -5.32 -11.98 0.30
C ALA A 335 -4.90 -11.84 1.78
N PHE A 336 -3.63 -12.09 2.09
CA PHE A 336 -3.04 -11.91 3.42
C PHE A 336 -2.21 -10.62 3.56
N ASN A 337 -2.16 -9.78 2.54
CA ASN A 337 -1.68 -8.41 2.74
C ASN A 337 -2.68 -7.67 3.63
N PRO A 338 -2.23 -6.82 4.56
CA PRO A 338 -3.12 -6.01 5.40
C PRO A 338 -4.10 -5.18 4.56
N LEU A 339 -3.61 -4.52 3.51
CA LEU A 339 -4.41 -3.96 2.42
C LEU A 339 -4.24 -4.84 1.17
N SER A 340 -5.22 -4.89 0.29
CA SER A 340 -5.15 -5.75 -0.90
C SER A 340 -5.66 -5.00 -2.13
N ARG A 341 -4.73 -4.64 -3.02
CA ARG A 341 -5.03 -3.91 -4.26
C ARG A 341 -4.39 -4.61 -5.45
N ILE A 342 -5.20 -5.01 -6.42
CA ILE A 342 -4.69 -5.32 -7.76
C ILE A 342 -4.35 -4.00 -8.44
N HIS A 343 -3.16 -3.91 -9.03
CA HIS A 343 -2.76 -2.75 -9.82
C HIS A 343 -1.71 -3.14 -10.87
N HIS A 344 -1.82 -2.51 -12.05
CA HIS A 344 -0.90 -2.72 -13.16
C HIS A 344 -0.81 -1.45 -14.00
N GLU A 345 0.34 -1.18 -14.61
CA GLU A 345 0.56 0.01 -15.42
C GLU A 345 -0.21 0.02 -16.75
N GLY A 346 -0.30 1.20 -17.32
CA GLY A 346 -0.81 1.41 -18.67
C GLY A 346 -2.27 0.99 -18.86
N ASN A 347 -2.58 0.54 -20.06
CA ASN A 347 -3.93 0.14 -20.44
C ASN A 347 -4.23 -1.35 -20.23
N ASN A 348 -3.32 -2.11 -19.65
CA ASN A 348 -3.50 -3.52 -19.42
C ASN A 348 -4.58 -3.77 -18.38
N ALA A 349 -5.55 -4.57 -18.76
CA ALA A 349 -6.61 -5.01 -17.86
C ALA A 349 -6.11 -6.13 -16.97
N VAL A 350 -6.44 -6.11 -15.68
CA VAL A 350 -5.99 -7.09 -14.69
C VAL A 350 -7.13 -7.61 -13.82
N GLU A 351 -8.34 -7.54 -14.35
CA GLU A 351 -9.51 -8.08 -13.69
C GLU A 351 -9.45 -9.63 -13.69
N PRO A 352 -9.89 -10.31 -12.61
CA PRO A 352 -9.73 -11.76 -12.44
C PRO A 352 -10.22 -12.63 -13.60
N TRP A 353 -11.28 -12.22 -14.27
CA TRP A 353 -11.90 -12.99 -15.36
C TRP A 353 -11.14 -12.97 -16.69
N LEU A 354 -10.05 -12.25 -16.79
CA LEU A 354 -9.22 -12.18 -18.01
C LEU A 354 -8.18 -13.29 -18.08
N PHE A 355 -7.88 -13.94 -16.95
CA PHE A 355 -6.83 -14.95 -16.82
C PHE A 355 -7.33 -16.40 -17.00
N GLY A 356 -8.56 -16.57 -17.45
CA GLY A 356 -9.21 -17.87 -17.65
C GLY A 356 -10.02 -18.35 -16.46
N GLU A 357 -10.92 -19.31 -16.71
CA GLU A 357 -11.92 -19.76 -15.72
C GLU A 357 -11.29 -20.36 -14.44
N GLU A 358 -10.24 -21.18 -14.57
CA GLU A 358 -9.56 -21.76 -13.42
C GLU A 358 -8.93 -20.68 -12.53
N ALA A 359 -8.27 -19.68 -13.13
CA ALA A 359 -7.67 -18.57 -12.42
C ALA A 359 -8.77 -17.73 -11.75
N GLU A 360 -9.84 -17.37 -12.44
CA GLU A 360 -10.98 -16.63 -11.88
C GLU A 360 -11.55 -17.31 -10.63
N GLN A 361 -11.80 -18.62 -10.71
CA GLN A 361 -12.34 -19.39 -9.58
C GLN A 361 -11.39 -19.45 -8.39
N ASN A 362 -10.10 -19.67 -8.62
CA ASN A 362 -9.10 -19.75 -7.55
C ASN A 362 -8.86 -18.37 -6.90
N VAL A 363 -8.84 -17.32 -7.69
CA VAL A 363 -8.75 -15.94 -7.23
C VAL A 363 -9.99 -15.56 -6.41
N LYS A 364 -11.18 -15.90 -6.89
CA LYS A 364 -12.42 -15.68 -6.15
C LYS A 364 -12.37 -16.34 -4.77
N LYS A 365 -11.96 -17.60 -4.68
CA LYS A 365 -11.80 -18.30 -3.38
C LYS A 365 -10.81 -17.62 -2.45
N ALA A 366 -9.68 -17.12 -2.97
CA ALA A 366 -8.69 -16.40 -2.17
C ALA A 366 -9.25 -15.08 -1.63
N ILE A 367 -9.98 -14.35 -2.46
CA ILE A 367 -10.65 -13.10 -2.04
C ILE A 367 -11.76 -13.42 -1.02
N GLU A 368 -12.59 -14.42 -1.25
CA GLU A 368 -13.63 -14.86 -0.31
C GLU A 368 -13.04 -15.26 1.05
N LEU A 369 -11.89 -15.94 1.07
CA LEU A 369 -11.17 -16.25 2.29
C LEU A 369 -10.76 -14.99 3.05
N LYS A 370 -10.19 -13.97 2.35
CA LYS A 370 -9.89 -12.67 2.97
C LYS A 370 -11.12 -12.06 3.61
N TYR A 371 -12.25 -12.03 2.90
CA TYR A 371 -13.48 -11.44 3.43
C TYR A 371 -14.02 -12.21 4.63
N SER A 372 -13.93 -13.53 4.63
CA SER A 372 -14.33 -14.33 5.79
C SER A 372 -13.49 -14.03 7.04
N LEU A 373 -12.22 -13.64 6.84
CA LEU A 373 -11.28 -13.28 7.90
C LEU A 373 -11.32 -11.79 8.30
N ILE A 374 -12.19 -10.95 7.74
CA ILE A 374 -12.27 -9.52 8.10
C ILE A 374 -12.43 -9.29 9.61
N PRO A 375 -13.25 -10.02 10.38
CA PRO A 375 -13.31 -9.85 11.84
C PRO A 375 -11.98 -10.11 12.52
N TYR A 376 -11.25 -11.12 12.08
CA TYR A 376 -9.90 -11.44 12.55
C TYR A 376 -8.91 -10.33 12.18
N ILE A 377 -8.91 -9.90 10.91
CA ILE A 377 -8.04 -8.84 10.40
C ILE A 377 -8.30 -7.52 11.14
N TYR A 378 -9.56 -7.17 11.39
CA TYR A 378 -9.94 -5.94 12.09
C TYR A 378 -9.50 -5.94 13.56
N THR A 379 -9.54 -7.11 14.21
CA THR A 379 -9.01 -7.29 15.58
C THR A 379 -7.51 -7.01 15.63
N TYR A 380 -6.76 -7.55 14.66
CA TYR A 380 -5.32 -7.29 14.56
C TYR A 380 -5.00 -5.86 14.06
N ALA A 381 -5.88 -5.26 13.29
CA ALA A 381 -5.75 -3.84 12.95
C ALA A 381 -5.85 -2.96 14.22
N ARG A 382 -6.68 -3.35 15.18
CA ARG A 382 -6.75 -2.69 16.49
C ARG A 382 -5.47 -2.91 17.31
N GLU A 383 -4.92 -4.12 17.33
CA GLU A 383 -3.63 -4.38 18.00
C GLU A 383 -2.50 -3.55 17.37
N ALA A 384 -2.48 -3.45 16.03
CA ALA A 384 -1.50 -2.62 15.33
C ALA A 384 -1.64 -1.13 15.70
N HIS A 385 -2.88 -0.62 15.79
CA HIS A 385 -3.13 0.76 16.22
C HIS A 385 -2.70 0.99 17.68
N ASP A 386 -2.98 0.07 18.58
CA ASP A 386 -2.71 0.26 20.02
C ASP A 386 -1.25 0.05 20.39
N ALA A 387 -0.61 -1.00 19.81
CA ALA A 387 0.69 -1.50 20.20
C ALA A 387 1.76 -1.50 19.09
N GLY A 388 1.40 -1.11 17.85
CA GLY A 388 2.32 -1.13 16.70
C GLY A 388 2.58 -2.51 16.12
N LEU A 389 1.99 -3.58 16.65
CA LEU A 389 2.27 -4.94 16.21
C LEU A 389 1.51 -5.26 14.92
N PRO A 390 2.19 -5.55 13.80
CA PRO A 390 1.54 -5.81 12.52
C PRO A 390 0.76 -7.12 12.57
N ILE A 391 -0.25 -7.27 11.67
CA ILE A 391 -0.92 -8.55 11.48
C ILE A 391 -0.04 -9.54 10.70
N MET A 392 0.67 -9.06 9.67
CA MET A 392 1.64 -9.84 8.90
C MET A 392 2.99 -9.77 9.62
N ARG A 393 3.45 -10.86 10.20
CA ARG A 393 4.59 -10.92 11.14
C ARG A 393 5.67 -11.85 10.63
N PRO A 394 6.96 -11.46 10.65
CA PRO A 394 8.03 -12.45 10.50
C PRO A 394 7.93 -13.48 11.60
N MET A 395 8.30 -14.72 11.29
CA MET A 395 8.19 -15.86 12.21
C MET A 395 8.88 -15.59 13.56
N PHE A 396 10.06 -14.99 13.54
CA PHE A 396 10.85 -14.68 14.74
C PHE A 396 10.17 -13.67 15.69
N LEU A 397 9.22 -12.87 15.23
CA LEU A 397 8.47 -11.94 16.09
C LEU A 397 7.58 -12.69 17.10
N GLU A 398 7.05 -13.85 16.70
CA GLU A 398 6.26 -14.72 17.58
C GLU A 398 7.08 -15.83 18.26
N TYR A 399 8.19 -16.25 17.63
CA TYR A 399 9.07 -17.33 18.09
C TYR A 399 10.54 -16.86 18.15
N PRO A 400 10.88 -15.88 19.03
CA PRO A 400 12.19 -15.20 19.01
C PRO A 400 13.38 -16.08 19.41
N TYR A 401 13.13 -17.21 20.01
CA TYR A 401 14.18 -18.15 20.47
C TYR A 401 14.34 -19.37 19.56
N ASP A 402 13.51 -19.50 18.55
CA ASP A 402 13.59 -20.56 17.56
C ASP A 402 14.41 -20.08 16.35
N MET A 403 15.65 -20.57 16.25
CA MET A 403 16.62 -20.13 15.25
C MET A 403 16.20 -20.46 13.81
N GLU A 404 15.38 -21.49 13.60
CA GLU A 404 14.84 -21.86 12.28
C GLU A 404 13.90 -20.75 11.74
N THR A 405 13.33 -19.94 12.62
CA THR A 405 12.40 -18.87 12.22
C THR A 405 13.09 -17.64 11.64
N LEU A 406 14.40 -17.51 11.76
CA LEU A 406 15.16 -16.35 11.28
C LEU A 406 15.30 -16.33 9.77
N ASP A 407 15.37 -17.49 9.12
CA ASP A 407 15.60 -17.67 7.67
C ASP A 407 14.35 -18.12 6.91
N THR A 408 13.15 -17.77 7.40
CA THR A 408 11.87 -18.17 6.79
C THR A 408 11.23 -17.03 5.98
N ASP A 409 11.90 -16.54 4.95
CA ASP A 409 11.48 -15.40 4.11
C ASP A 409 10.30 -15.65 3.16
N ALA A 410 9.89 -16.89 2.98
CA ALA A 410 8.75 -17.27 2.13
C ALA A 410 7.55 -17.83 2.92
N GLN A 411 7.47 -17.54 4.23
CA GLN A 411 6.34 -17.82 5.11
C GLN A 411 6.29 -16.80 6.25
N PHE A 412 5.13 -16.64 6.87
CA PHE A 412 4.94 -15.66 7.93
C PHE A 412 3.76 -16.02 8.83
N MET A 413 3.72 -15.44 10.02
CA MET A 413 2.54 -15.45 10.87
C MET A 413 1.57 -14.35 10.44
N PHE A 414 0.29 -14.68 10.37
CA PHE A 414 -0.79 -13.73 10.17
C PHE A 414 -1.60 -13.66 11.46
N GLY A 415 -1.35 -12.63 12.26
CA GLY A 415 -1.65 -12.64 13.69
C GLY A 415 -0.75 -13.63 14.44
N LYS A 416 -1.26 -14.17 15.54
CA LYS A 416 -0.56 -15.17 16.38
C LYS A 416 -0.95 -16.60 16.05
N GLU A 417 -2.06 -16.78 15.35
CA GLU A 417 -2.75 -18.06 15.24
C GLU A 417 -2.61 -18.71 13.86
N LEU A 418 -2.38 -17.91 12.80
CA LEU A 418 -2.31 -18.40 11.43
C LEU A 418 -0.88 -18.36 10.91
N LEU A 419 -0.38 -19.46 10.38
CA LEU A 419 0.86 -19.54 9.62
C LEU A 419 0.50 -19.66 8.13
N ILE A 420 1.05 -18.76 7.31
CA ILE A 420 0.81 -18.66 5.87
C ILE A 420 2.12 -18.93 5.13
N ALA A 421 2.09 -19.84 4.16
CA ALA A 421 3.26 -20.19 3.36
C ALA A 421 2.97 -20.08 1.85
N PRO A 422 3.03 -18.89 1.27
CA PRO A 422 2.73 -18.67 -0.15
C PRO A 422 3.63 -19.50 -1.07
N VAL A 423 3.05 -19.95 -2.18
CA VAL A 423 3.80 -20.62 -3.23
C VAL A 423 4.40 -19.56 -4.16
N VAL A 424 5.72 -19.46 -4.16
CA VAL A 424 6.48 -18.40 -4.87
C VAL A 424 7.35 -18.98 -6.02
N LYS A 425 7.06 -20.20 -6.45
CA LYS A 425 7.79 -20.86 -7.55
C LYS A 425 6.81 -21.37 -8.61
N LYS A 426 7.12 -21.07 -9.87
CA LYS A 426 6.35 -21.53 -11.02
C LYS A 426 6.21 -23.05 -11.04
N ASN A 427 5.02 -23.54 -11.38
CA ASN A 427 4.68 -24.96 -11.51
C ASN A 427 4.84 -25.79 -10.22
N ALA A 428 5.06 -25.16 -9.06
CA ALA A 428 5.18 -25.88 -7.82
C ALA A 428 3.84 -26.50 -7.40
N LYS A 429 3.88 -27.81 -7.11
CA LYS A 429 2.73 -28.57 -6.62
C LYS A 429 2.83 -28.89 -5.14
N THR A 430 3.97 -28.56 -4.53
CA THR A 430 4.26 -28.73 -3.12
C THR A 430 4.93 -27.48 -2.57
N LYS A 431 4.86 -27.30 -1.25
CA LYS A 431 5.55 -26.22 -0.51
C LYS A 431 6.31 -26.85 0.66
N ASN A 432 7.60 -26.56 0.77
CA ASN A 432 8.37 -26.81 1.97
C ASN A 432 8.19 -25.62 2.93
N LEU A 433 7.91 -25.90 4.19
CA LEU A 433 7.68 -24.89 5.23
C LEU A 433 8.10 -25.40 6.59
N TYR A 434 8.36 -24.48 7.51
CA TYR A 434 8.69 -24.79 8.89
C TYR A 434 7.48 -24.51 9.82
N LEU A 435 7.14 -25.49 10.68
CA LEU A 435 6.17 -25.29 11.76
C LEU A 435 6.95 -25.07 13.07
N PRO A 436 6.82 -23.91 13.73
CA PRO A 436 7.46 -23.67 15.02
C PRO A 436 6.74 -24.40 16.16
N GLU A 437 7.25 -24.27 17.39
CA GLU A 437 6.70 -24.91 18.59
C GLU A 437 5.16 -24.84 18.67
N GLY A 438 4.54 -25.97 19.03
CA GLY A 438 3.10 -26.15 19.19
C GLY A 438 2.52 -27.23 18.30
N ASN A 439 1.20 -27.33 18.26
CA ASN A 439 0.49 -28.22 17.34
C ASN A 439 -0.26 -27.38 16.30
N TRP A 440 -0.25 -27.82 15.06
CA TRP A 440 -0.72 -27.07 13.91
C TRP A 440 -1.73 -27.86 13.11
N LEU A 441 -2.96 -27.34 12.99
CA LEU A 441 -4.01 -27.92 12.16
C LEU A 441 -3.87 -27.38 10.73
N ASN A 442 -3.85 -28.28 9.73
CA ASN A 442 -3.94 -27.85 8.34
C ASN A 442 -5.30 -27.19 8.08
N TYR A 443 -5.28 -25.91 7.71
CA TYR A 443 -6.52 -25.16 7.49
C TYR A 443 -7.31 -25.66 6.27
N ASN A 444 -6.62 -26.16 5.25
CA ASN A 444 -7.27 -26.57 3.99
C ASN A 444 -8.10 -27.85 4.15
N ASP A 445 -7.62 -28.83 4.91
CA ASP A 445 -8.35 -30.08 5.16
C ASP A 445 -9.11 -30.11 6.50
N LYS A 446 -8.75 -29.21 7.43
CA LYS A 446 -9.36 -29.07 8.77
C LYS A 446 -9.34 -30.36 9.61
N ARG A 447 -8.38 -31.25 9.35
CA ARG A 447 -8.30 -32.58 9.96
C ARG A 447 -6.89 -32.97 10.39
N THR A 448 -5.90 -32.73 9.51
CA THR A 448 -4.53 -33.17 9.75
C THR A 448 -3.85 -32.25 10.75
N LEU A 449 -3.42 -32.84 11.86
CA LEU A 449 -2.68 -32.17 12.92
C LEU A 449 -1.21 -32.56 12.83
N TYR A 450 -0.34 -31.56 12.89
CA TYR A 450 1.12 -31.71 12.90
C TYR A 450 1.68 -31.21 14.21
N SER A 451 2.69 -31.89 14.76
CA SER A 451 3.54 -31.29 15.79
C SER A 451 4.45 -30.23 15.18
N GLY A 452 4.82 -29.23 15.96
CA GLY A 452 5.79 -28.22 15.54
C GLY A 452 7.23 -28.68 15.63
N GLU A 453 8.16 -27.72 15.56
CA GLU A 453 9.62 -27.87 15.54
C GLU A 453 10.11 -28.79 14.40
N GLN A 454 9.49 -28.65 13.22
CA GLN A 454 9.86 -29.46 12.05
C GLN A 454 9.65 -28.75 10.73
N TRP A 455 10.49 -29.10 9.76
CA TRP A 455 10.26 -28.84 8.35
C TRP A 455 9.36 -29.92 7.77
N LEU A 456 8.41 -29.53 6.96
CA LEU A 456 7.56 -30.47 6.23
C LEU A 456 7.27 -29.97 4.82
N THR A 457 6.99 -30.92 3.93
CA THR A 457 6.54 -30.63 2.58
C THR A 457 5.07 -31.00 2.48
N VAL A 458 4.25 -30.05 2.05
CA VAL A 458 2.80 -30.23 1.89
C VAL A 458 2.36 -30.02 0.45
N ASP A 459 1.25 -30.63 0.08
CA ASP A 459 0.62 -30.39 -1.22
C ASP A 459 0.16 -28.93 -1.33
N ALA A 460 0.42 -28.34 -2.48
CA ALA A 460 0.09 -26.95 -2.79
C ALA A 460 -0.49 -26.80 -4.20
N PRO A 461 -1.64 -27.45 -4.50
CA PRO A 461 -2.30 -27.27 -5.80
C PRO A 461 -2.66 -25.80 -6.01
N LEU A 462 -2.87 -25.39 -7.26
CA LEU A 462 -3.18 -23.99 -7.59
C LEU A 462 -4.47 -23.48 -6.91
N SER A 463 -5.33 -24.38 -6.49
CA SER A 463 -6.60 -24.07 -5.83
C SER A 463 -6.50 -23.64 -4.37
N CYS A 464 -5.32 -23.71 -3.74
CA CYS A 464 -5.17 -23.33 -2.33
C CYS A 464 -3.79 -22.73 -2.01
N ILE A 465 -3.72 -22.01 -0.91
CA ILE A 465 -2.50 -21.56 -0.28
C ILE A 465 -2.25 -22.43 0.96
N PRO A 466 -1.03 -22.96 1.17
CA PRO A 466 -0.68 -23.67 2.41
C PRO A 466 -0.85 -22.76 3.63
N MET A 467 -1.72 -23.15 4.53
CA MET A 467 -2.07 -22.40 5.73
C MET A 467 -2.31 -23.35 6.90
N PHE A 468 -1.85 -22.95 8.08
CA PHE A 468 -1.97 -23.72 9.31
C PHE A 468 -2.52 -22.86 10.44
N VAL A 469 -3.31 -23.49 11.31
CA VAL A 469 -3.88 -22.86 12.50
C VAL A 469 -3.23 -23.47 13.73
N LYS A 470 -2.73 -22.64 14.63
CA LYS A 470 -2.21 -23.08 15.92
C LYS A 470 -3.35 -23.72 16.75
N GLN A 471 -3.14 -24.93 17.28
CA GLN A 471 -4.15 -25.63 18.08
C GLN A 471 -4.56 -24.79 19.30
N GLY A 472 -5.86 -24.79 19.60
CA GLY A 472 -6.43 -24.00 20.70
C GLY A 472 -6.78 -22.54 20.32
N SER A 473 -6.51 -22.13 19.08
CA SER A 473 -6.84 -20.80 18.59
C SER A 473 -8.34 -20.60 18.34
N ILE A 474 -8.77 -19.36 18.47
CA ILE A 474 -10.12 -18.89 18.06
C ILE A 474 -9.95 -17.93 16.89
N ILE A 475 -10.45 -18.32 15.72
CA ILE A 475 -10.43 -17.49 14.53
C ILE A 475 -11.84 -16.98 14.25
N PRO A 476 -12.15 -15.72 14.56
CA PRO A 476 -13.45 -15.16 14.22
C PRO A 476 -13.59 -15.01 12.71
N THR A 477 -14.65 -15.58 12.17
CA THR A 477 -15.00 -15.51 10.75
C THR A 477 -16.41 -15.01 10.56
N CYS A 478 -16.70 -14.37 9.42
CA CYS A 478 -18.06 -13.99 9.05
C CYS A 478 -18.50 -14.71 7.76
N LEU A 479 -19.82 -14.78 7.57
CA LEU A 479 -20.38 -15.09 6.25
C LEU A 479 -20.03 -13.94 5.29
N LEU A 480 -19.84 -14.28 4.02
CA LEU A 480 -19.43 -13.33 2.97
C LEU A 480 -20.50 -12.24 2.78
N TYR A 481 -20.21 -11.05 3.34
CA TYR A 481 -20.85 -9.80 2.99
C TYR A 481 -19.79 -8.80 2.61
N THR A 482 -20.12 -7.85 1.72
CA THR A 482 -19.31 -6.66 1.51
C THR A 482 -19.07 -5.98 2.85
N SER A 483 -17.86 -5.46 3.09
CA SER A 483 -17.57 -4.76 4.33
C SER A 483 -18.58 -3.61 4.50
N ASP A 484 -19.38 -3.67 5.57
CA ASP A 484 -20.48 -2.72 5.75
C ASP A 484 -19.95 -1.32 6.04
N ALA A 485 -20.57 -0.34 5.40
CA ALA A 485 -20.25 1.09 5.54
C ALA A 485 -20.59 1.68 6.94
N ALA A 486 -21.06 0.87 7.88
CA ALA A 486 -21.48 1.33 9.20
C ALA A 486 -20.35 1.80 10.12
N ASP A 487 -19.07 1.56 9.75
CA ASP A 487 -17.91 1.85 10.62
C ASP A 487 -17.24 3.22 10.38
N ASP A 488 -17.83 4.11 9.61
CA ASP A 488 -17.27 5.47 9.43
C ASP A 488 -17.37 6.34 10.72
N LYS A 489 -17.98 5.83 11.80
CA LYS A 489 -18.28 6.59 13.03
C LYS A 489 -17.59 6.10 14.31
N ALA A 490 -16.79 5.05 14.29
CA ALA A 490 -16.20 4.53 15.53
C ALA A 490 -14.77 4.99 15.76
#